data_e6560fd3f88b8fc2d35d23376843550f
#
_entry.id   e6560fd3f88b8fc2d35d23376843550f
#
_cell.length_a   1.000
_cell.length_b   1.000
_cell.length_c   1.000
_cell.angle_alpha   90.00
_cell.angle_beta   90.00
_cell.angle_gamma   90.00
#
_symmetry.space_group_name_H-M   'P 1'
#
loop_
_entity.id
_entity.type
_entity.pdbx_description
1 polymer ?
#
loop_
_entity_poly.entity_id
_entity_poly.type
_entity_poly.pdbx_seq_one_letter_code
_entity_poly.pdbx_strand_id
1 'polypeptide(L)'
;MVTRELIGEKLKAGIPLTKGEKIAWSNIRRTNSPVEITPNAEQVIIGSLLGDGSIIRKRTNCLFVFNHSLLQHDYAFYKVNLLQREGINMRFEQMPHNYKQSCIEGRLIKDNGYARGISETNIAFNRFRDDWYTPTKEVPDSVFKLGPLGLAIWYMDDGAMHHPTGLYLSTNGFNHESQLKLVAVLKNNFNITAHIHKNKDKEILFIVQEDRDKFFNIVRPYFCGSMKYKLGE
;
A
#
# COMPACT_ATOMS: atom_id res chain seq x y z
N MET A 1 -24.87 -26.46 5.79
CA MET A 1 -24.01 -25.31 5.41
C MET A 1 -24.81 -24.46 4.43
N VAL A 2 -24.91 -23.14 4.66
CA VAL A 2 -25.67 -22.23 3.77
C VAL A 2 -24.80 -21.93 2.55
N THR A 3 -25.20 -22.42 1.36
CA THR A 3 -24.47 -22.21 0.11
C THR A 3 -25.10 -21.09 -0.73
N ARG A 4 -24.32 -20.56 -1.68
CA ARG A 4 -24.79 -19.54 -2.65
C ARG A 4 -25.98 -20.06 -3.47
N GLU A 5 -25.94 -21.33 -3.89
CA GLU A 5 -26.96 -22.00 -4.68
C GLU A 5 -28.28 -22.07 -3.92
N LEU A 6 -28.26 -22.57 -2.68
CA LEU A 6 -29.43 -22.68 -1.81
C LEU A 6 -30.14 -21.32 -1.59
N ILE A 7 -29.34 -20.26 -1.35
CA ILE A 7 -29.92 -18.91 -1.21
C ILE A 7 -30.43 -18.38 -2.51
N GLY A 8 -29.74 -18.64 -3.64
CA GLY A 8 -30.16 -18.25 -4.96
C GLY A 8 -31.52 -18.90 -5.38
N GLU A 9 -31.74 -20.18 -5.08
CA GLU A 9 -32.97 -20.88 -5.29
C GLU A 9 -34.15 -20.31 -4.49
N LYS A 10 -33.92 -20.04 -3.20
CA LYS A 10 -34.93 -19.39 -2.34
C LYS A 10 -35.36 -18.03 -2.87
N LEU A 11 -34.38 -17.19 -3.30
CA LEU A 11 -34.66 -15.87 -3.86
C LEU A 11 -35.47 -15.95 -5.17
N LYS A 12 -35.12 -16.91 -6.05
CA LYS A 12 -35.88 -17.15 -7.29
C LYS A 12 -37.32 -17.64 -7.02
N ALA A 13 -37.48 -18.43 -5.96
CA ALA A 13 -38.78 -18.95 -5.53
C ALA A 13 -39.59 -17.95 -4.70
N GLY A 14 -39.11 -16.74 -4.45
CA GLY A 14 -39.77 -15.74 -3.61
C GLY A 14 -39.84 -16.10 -2.12
N ILE A 15 -39.03 -17.07 -1.66
CA ILE A 15 -39.00 -17.54 -0.27
C ILE A 15 -38.18 -16.57 0.60
N PRO A 16 -38.73 -16.00 1.68
CA PRO A 16 -37.98 -15.06 2.51
C PRO A 16 -36.80 -15.72 3.23
N LEU A 17 -35.66 -15.06 3.20
CA LEU A 17 -34.47 -15.54 3.86
C LEU A 17 -34.56 -15.32 5.38
N THR A 18 -34.10 -16.29 6.16
CA THR A 18 -33.86 -16.16 7.60
C THR A 18 -32.77 -15.11 7.90
N LYS A 19 -32.68 -14.65 9.15
CA LYS A 19 -31.61 -13.70 9.57
C LYS A 19 -30.21 -14.24 9.28
N GLY A 20 -29.96 -15.53 9.54
CA GLY A 20 -28.69 -16.19 9.26
C GLY A 20 -28.37 -16.26 7.76
N GLU A 21 -29.37 -16.58 6.92
CA GLU A 21 -29.22 -16.62 5.46
C GLU A 21 -29.00 -15.23 4.86
N LYS A 22 -29.66 -14.19 5.38
CA LYS A 22 -29.41 -12.79 4.99
C LYS A 22 -27.97 -12.37 5.27
N ILE A 23 -27.42 -12.74 6.45
CA ILE A 23 -26.02 -12.49 6.82
C ILE A 23 -25.09 -13.29 5.88
N ALA A 24 -25.38 -14.58 5.68
CA ALA A 24 -24.59 -15.43 4.77
C ALA A 24 -24.61 -14.89 3.34
N TRP A 25 -25.76 -14.47 2.84
CA TRP A 25 -25.93 -13.88 1.50
C TRP A 25 -25.17 -12.56 1.34
N SER A 26 -25.26 -11.69 2.35
CA SER A 26 -24.48 -10.44 2.39
C SER A 26 -22.97 -10.74 2.31
N ASN A 27 -22.49 -11.71 3.09
CA ASN A 27 -21.10 -12.11 3.07
C ASN A 27 -20.68 -12.71 1.72
N ILE A 28 -21.52 -13.56 1.12
CA ILE A 28 -21.29 -14.17 -0.21
C ILE A 28 -21.22 -13.08 -1.29
N ARG A 29 -22.13 -12.11 -1.27
CA ARG A 29 -22.10 -10.97 -2.23
C ARG A 29 -20.87 -10.10 -2.06
N ARG A 30 -20.49 -9.77 -0.82
CA ARG A 30 -19.30 -8.97 -0.51
C ARG A 30 -18.00 -9.65 -0.97
N THR A 31 -17.91 -10.98 -0.82
CA THR A 31 -16.66 -11.71 -1.09
C THR A 31 -16.50 -12.16 -2.54
N ASN A 32 -17.59 -12.26 -3.31
CA ASN A 32 -17.59 -12.88 -4.64
C ASN A 32 -17.79 -11.89 -5.80
N SER A 33 -18.11 -10.62 -5.53
CA SER A 33 -18.12 -9.60 -6.57
C SER A 33 -16.79 -8.89 -6.56
N PRO A 34 -15.91 -9.08 -7.57
CA PRO A 34 -14.66 -8.37 -7.62
C PRO A 34 -14.93 -6.86 -7.72
N VAL A 35 -14.29 -6.09 -6.85
CA VAL A 35 -14.22 -4.64 -7.03
C VAL A 35 -13.31 -4.36 -8.23
N GLU A 36 -13.68 -3.40 -9.05
CA GLU A 36 -12.80 -2.95 -10.12
C GLU A 36 -11.57 -2.25 -9.53
N ILE A 37 -10.39 -2.69 -9.94
CA ILE A 37 -9.14 -2.01 -9.62
C ILE A 37 -8.78 -1.13 -10.81
N THR A 38 -9.17 0.13 -10.73
CA THR A 38 -8.84 1.13 -11.75
C THR A 38 -7.33 1.36 -11.85
N PRO A 39 -6.82 1.94 -12.95
CA PRO A 39 -5.41 2.26 -13.07
C PRO A 39 -4.87 3.13 -11.92
N ASN A 40 -5.64 4.13 -11.45
CA ASN A 40 -5.23 4.96 -10.32
C ASN A 40 -5.20 4.18 -9.00
N ALA A 41 -6.20 3.34 -8.74
CA ALA A 41 -6.20 2.46 -7.56
C ALA A 41 -5.00 1.51 -7.58
N GLU A 42 -4.67 0.93 -8.75
CA GLU A 42 -3.49 0.08 -8.92
C GLU A 42 -2.20 0.83 -8.58
N GLN A 43 -2.08 2.11 -9.00
CA GLN A 43 -0.93 2.96 -8.65
C GLN A 43 -0.80 3.17 -7.14
N VAL A 44 -1.89 3.49 -6.44
CA VAL A 44 -1.87 3.66 -4.98
C VAL A 44 -1.50 2.36 -4.28
N ILE A 45 -2.01 1.23 -4.74
CA ILE A 45 -1.70 -0.10 -4.17
C ILE A 45 -0.23 -0.45 -4.41
N ILE A 46 0.28 -0.35 -5.66
CA ILE A 46 1.68 -0.68 -5.98
C ILE A 46 2.63 0.23 -5.21
N GLY A 47 2.41 1.55 -5.23
CA GLY A 47 3.24 2.50 -4.48
C GLY A 47 3.27 2.20 -2.98
N SER A 48 2.11 1.86 -2.39
CA SER A 48 2.05 1.44 -0.98
C SER A 48 2.69 0.07 -0.73
N LEU A 49 2.60 -0.88 -1.66
CA LEU A 49 3.29 -2.17 -1.53
C LEU A 49 4.81 -2.03 -1.59
N LEU A 50 5.32 -1.02 -2.25
CA LEU A 50 6.74 -0.66 -2.20
C LEU A 50 7.13 -0.02 -0.86
N GLY A 51 6.18 0.59 -0.14
CA GLY A 51 6.35 1.21 1.17
C GLY A 51 5.54 0.50 2.28
N ASP A 52 4.70 1.27 2.97
CA ASP A 52 3.99 0.88 4.20
C ASP A 52 2.75 -0.01 3.99
N GLY A 53 2.44 -0.40 2.75
CA GLY A 53 1.26 -1.21 2.42
C GLY A 53 1.50 -2.71 2.49
N SER A 54 0.42 -3.44 2.72
CA SER A 54 0.42 -4.91 2.77
C SER A 54 -0.89 -5.50 2.23
N ILE A 55 -0.80 -6.70 1.66
CA ILE A 55 -1.96 -7.51 1.31
C ILE A 55 -2.06 -8.66 2.30
N ILE A 56 -3.17 -8.71 3.05
CA ILE A 56 -3.40 -9.72 4.08
C ILE A 56 -4.46 -10.69 3.60
N ARG A 57 -4.12 -11.99 3.58
CA ARG A 57 -5.08 -13.06 3.26
C ARG A 57 -5.99 -13.32 4.46
N LYS A 58 -7.31 -13.30 4.22
CA LYS A 58 -8.37 -13.64 5.16
C LYS A 58 -9.19 -14.79 4.60
N ARG A 59 -8.89 -16.01 5.04
CA ARG A 59 -9.46 -17.23 4.48
C ARG A 59 -9.17 -17.34 2.97
N THR A 60 -10.19 -17.16 2.11
CA THR A 60 -10.09 -17.30 0.65
C THR A 60 -9.65 -16.02 -0.06
N ASN A 61 -10.02 -14.86 0.45
CA ASN A 61 -9.78 -13.57 -0.20
C ASN A 61 -8.84 -12.69 0.63
N CYS A 62 -8.32 -11.66 0.00
CA CYS A 62 -7.38 -10.73 0.59
C CYS A 62 -8.03 -9.37 0.87
N LEU A 63 -7.37 -8.60 1.73
CA LEU A 63 -7.63 -7.19 1.94
C LEU A 63 -6.32 -6.40 1.79
N PHE A 64 -6.44 -5.15 1.41
CA PHE A 64 -5.35 -4.19 1.38
C PHE A 64 -5.35 -3.36 2.66
N VAL A 65 -4.16 -3.12 3.22
CA VAL A 65 -3.98 -2.34 4.45
C VAL A 65 -2.67 -1.57 4.40
N PHE A 66 -2.66 -0.40 5.02
CA PHE A 66 -1.46 0.37 5.33
C PHE A 66 -1.59 1.04 6.69
N ASN A 67 -0.45 1.29 7.35
CA ASN A 67 -0.39 1.96 8.64
C ASN A 67 0.68 3.05 8.58
N HIS A 68 0.36 4.21 9.15
CA HIS A 68 1.29 5.32 9.35
C HIS A 68 1.28 5.75 10.82
N SER A 69 2.29 6.46 11.27
CA SER A 69 2.24 7.14 12.55
C SER A 69 1.00 8.06 12.63
N LEU A 70 0.40 8.19 13.80
CA LEU A 70 -0.71 9.12 14.00
C LEU A 70 -0.33 10.58 13.64
N LEU A 71 0.95 10.93 13.71
CA LEU A 71 1.45 12.22 13.23
C LEU A 71 1.30 12.42 11.71
N GLN A 72 1.11 11.33 10.96
CA GLN A 72 0.86 11.32 9.52
C GLN A 72 -0.60 10.98 9.17
N HIS A 73 -1.54 11.24 10.10
CA HIS A 73 -2.95 10.87 9.89
C HIS A 73 -3.57 11.51 8.64
N ASP A 74 -3.20 12.74 8.34
CA ASP A 74 -3.68 13.43 7.11
C ASP A 74 -3.24 12.69 5.84
N TYR A 75 -2.02 12.18 5.82
CA TYR A 75 -1.53 11.39 4.70
C TYR A 75 -2.22 10.02 4.61
N ALA A 76 -2.43 9.35 5.74
CA ALA A 76 -3.22 8.10 5.77
C ALA A 76 -4.65 8.34 5.25
N PHE A 77 -5.29 9.42 5.67
CA PHE A 77 -6.62 9.82 5.20
C PHE A 77 -6.63 10.18 3.71
N TYR A 78 -5.59 10.87 3.23
CA TYR A 78 -5.40 11.15 1.79
C TYR A 78 -5.39 9.87 0.96
N LYS A 79 -4.63 8.84 1.36
CA LYS A 79 -4.60 7.53 0.66
C LYS A 79 -5.96 6.84 0.68
N VAL A 80 -6.68 6.88 1.80
CA VAL A 80 -8.05 6.35 1.91
C VAL A 80 -8.97 7.04 0.91
N ASN A 81 -8.94 8.38 0.84
CA ASN A 81 -9.78 9.16 -0.08
C ASN A 81 -9.46 8.88 -1.55
N LEU A 82 -8.17 8.72 -1.90
CA LEU A 82 -7.79 8.33 -3.26
C LEU A 82 -8.45 7.01 -3.65
N LEU A 83 -8.36 5.99 -2.81
CA LEU A 83 -8.92 4.67 -3.09
C LEU A 83 -10.46 4.66 -3.08
N GLN A 84 -11.10 5.43 -2.19
CA GLN A 84 -12.56 5.56 -2.16
C GLN A 84 -13.10 6.24 -3.43
N ARG A 85 -12.42 7.25 -3.96
CA ARG A 85 -12.77 7.89 -5.25
C ARG A 85 -12.69 6.92 -6.43
N GLU A 86 -11.83 5.93 -6.32
CA GLU A 86 -11.67 4.84 -7.30
C GLU A 86 -12.61 3.65 -7.04
N GLY A 87 -13.60 3.80 -6.13
CA GLY A 87 -14.61 2.78 -5.85
C GLY A 87 -14.19 1.67 -4.88
N ILE A 88 -13.00 1.77 -4.28
CA ILE A 88 -12.54 0.81 -3.28
C ILE A 88 -13.09 1.20 -1.91
N ASN A 89 -13.88 0.31 -1.30
CA ASN A 89 -14.41 0.55 0.04
C ASN A 89 -13.28 0.44 1.08
N MET A 90 -12.86 1.59 1.60
CA MET A 90 -11.81 1.73 2.61
C MET A 90 -12.39 2.25 3.91
N ARG A 91 -11.95 1.70 5.05
CA ARG A 91 -12.17 2.27 6.38
C ARG A 91 -10.91 2.99 6.82
N PHE A 92 -11.10 4.14 7.45
CA PHE A 92 -10.05 4.89 8.13
C PHE A 92 -10.16 4.66 9.63
N GLU A 93 -9.09 4.24 10.27
CA GLU A 93 -9.02 3.97 11.70
C GLU A 93 -7.87 4.77 12.31
N GLN A 94 -8.14 5.39 13.45
CA GLN A 94 -7.13 6.06 14.26
C GLN A 94 -7.10 5.40 15.63
N MET A 95 -5.91 5.00 16.06
CA MET A 95 -5.69 4.42 17.36
C MET A 95 -4.67 5.29 18.10
N PRO A 96 -5.13 6.09 19.08
CA PRO A 96 -4.23 6.82 19.95
C PRO A 96 -3.38 5.83 20.76
N HIS A 97 -2.21 6.27 21.13
CA HIS A 97 -1.31 5.47 21.94
C HIS A 97 -1.96 5.01 23.25
N ASN A 98 -2.03 3.71 23.49
CA ASN A 98 -2.26 3.16 24.83
C ASN A 98 -0.90 3.03 25.51
N TYR A 99 -0.63 3.85 26.52
CA TYR A 99 0.59 4.06 27.30
C TYR A 99 1.42 2.82 27.71
N LYS A 100 1.56 1.82 26.88
CA LYS A 100 2.56 0.78 27.06
C LYS A 100 3.82 1.23 26.31
N GLN A 101 4.75 1.82 27.04
CA GLN A 101 6.11 2.04 26.55
C GLN A 101 6.67 0.71 26.09
N SER A 102 6.80 0.53 24.77
CA SER A 102 7.51 -0.62 24.23
C SER A 102 9.01 -0.33 24.27
N CYS A 103 9.74 -1.14 24.99
CA CYS A 103 11.19 -1.11 24.99
C CYS A 103 11.69 -2.11 23.95
N ILE A 104 12.28 -1.61 22.86
CA ILE A 104 12.96 -2.45 21.88
C ILE A 104 14.47 -2.20 22.02
N GLU A 105 15.23 -3.25 22.25
CA GLU A 105 16.70 -3.19 22.41
C GLU A 105 17.18 -2.14 23.44
N GLY A 106 16.46 -2.00 24.56
CA GLY A 106 16.83 -1.06 25.62
C GLY A 106 16.51 0.41 25.32
N ARG A 107 15.89 0.75 24.19
CA ARG A 107 15.45 2.10 23.84
C ARG A 107 13.95 2.23 24.07
N LEU A 108 13.57 3.27 24.82
CA LEU A 108 12.17 3.69 24.94
C LEU A 108 11.72 4.25 23.59
N ILE A 109 10.83 3.51 22.90
CA ILE A 109 10.18 4.00 21.69
C ILE A 109 8.92 4.73 22.11
N LYS A 110 8.85 6.01 21.80
CA LYS A 110 7.63 6.79 21.94
C LYS A 110 6.68 6.38 20.83
N ASP A 111 5.76 5.49 21.15
CA ASP A 111 4.68 5.12 20.24
C ASP A 111 3.67 6.26 20.21
N ASN A 112 3.53 6.92 19.06
CA ASN A 112 2.57 8.02 18.87
C ASN A 112 1.19 7.53 18.47
N GLY A 113 0.91 6.22 18.50
CA GLY A 113 -0.28 5.62 17.93
C GLY A 113 -0.18 5.52 16.40
N TYR A 114 -1.24 5.04 15.77
CA TYR A 114 -1.27 4.88 14.32
C TYR A 114 -2.57 5.35 13.66
N ALA A 115 -2.45 5.75 12.41
CA ALA A 115 -3.52 5.98 11.46
C ALA A 115 -3.48 4.89 10.40
N ARG A 116 -4.61 4.25 10.15
CA ARG A 116 -4.72 3.05 9.33
C ARG A 116 -5.79 3.20 8.26
N GLY A 117 -5.44 2.81 7.03
CA GLY A 117 -6.42 2.52 5.98
C GLY A 117 -6.56 1.01 5.80
N ILE A 118 -7.78 0.50 5.79
CA ILE A 118 -8.07 -0.92 5.60
C ILE A 118 -9.26 -1.11 4.66
N SER A 119 -9.08 -1.91 3.60
CA SER A 119 -10.16 -2.25 2.67
C SER A 119 -11.07 -3.34 3.25
N GLU A 120 -12.24 -3.49 2.65
CA GLU A 120 -12.99 -4.75 2.78
C GLU A 120 -12.21 -5.89 2.12
N THR A 121 -12.46 -7.11 2.60
CA THR A 121 -11.92 -8.33 1.99
C THR A 121 -12.56 -8.54 0.62
N ASN A 122 -11.76 -8.65 -0.44
CA ASN A 122 -12.26 -8.84 -1.80
C ASN A 122 -11.33 -9.71 -2.64
N ILE A 123 -11.90 -10.47 -3.57
CA ILE A 123 -11.15 -11.36 -4.48
C ILE A 123 -10.20 -10.58 -5.40
N ALA A 124 -10.51 -9.31 -5.72
CA ALA A 124 -9.68 -8.46 -6.57
C ALA A 124 -8.27 -8.22 -6.00
N PHE A 125 -8.09 -8.33 -4.66
CA PHE A 125 -6.79 -8.21 -4.03
C PHE A 125 -5.96 -9.49 -4.03
N ASN A 126 -6.54 -10.65 -4.40
CA ASN A 126 -5.82 -11.91 -4.42
C ASN A 126 -4.64 -11.85 -5.38
N ARG A 127 -4.83 -11.25 -6.58
CA ARG A 127 -3.76 -11.10 -7.58
C ARG A 127 -2.51 -10.41 -7.03
N PHE A 128 -2.68 -9.36 -6.20
CA PHE A 128 -1.55 -8.67 -5.57
C PHE A 128 -0.87 -9.55 -4.51
N ARG A 129 -1.66 -10.35 -3.77
CA ARG A 129 -1.08 -11.29 -2.81
C ARG A 129 -0.26 -12.36 -3.49
N ASP A 130 -0.81 -12.93 -4.56
CA ASP A 130 -0.18 -14.04 -5.27
C ASP A 130 1.06 -13.57 -6.05
N ASP A 131 1.07 -12.31 -6.52
CA ASP A 131 2.16 -11.69 -7.26
C ASP A 131 3.31 -11.21 -6.35
N TRP A 132 2.98 -10.58 -5.20
CA TRP A 132 3.97 -9.92 -4.33
C TRP A 132 4.51 -10.80 -3.18
N TYR A 133 3.98 -11.99 -2.93
CA TYR A 133 4.35 -12.81 -1.76
C TYR A 133 4.61 -14.27 -2.14
N THR A 134 5.85 -14.59 -2.54
CA THR A 134 6.27 -15.89 -3.08
C THR A 134 7.56 -16.46 -2.43
N PRO A 135 7.63 -16.94 -1.22
CA PRO A 135 6.69 -16.88 -0.08
C PRO A 135 6.79 -15.58 0.73
N THR A 136 7.91 -14.86 0.62
CA THR A 136 8.15 -13.55 1.25
C THR A 136 7.71 -12.42 0.33
N LYS A 137 7.67 -11.20 0.81
CA LYS A 137 7.35 -10.03 0.00
C LYS A 137 8.51 -9.72 -0.93
N GLU A 138 8.28 -9.79 -2.22
CA GLU A 138 9.25 -9.52 -3.28
C GLU A 138 8.64 -8.58 -4.32
N VAL A 139 9.49 -7.96 -5.14
CA VAL A 139 9.05 -7.04 -6.19
C VAL A 139 8.75 -7.84 -7.47
N PRO A 140 7.47 -7.97 -7.87
CA PRO A 140 7.09 -8.69 -9.07
C PRO A 140 7.32 -7.88 -10.35
N ASP A 141 7.19 -8.51 -11.51
CA ASP A 141 7.30 -7.81 -12.80
C ASP A 141 6.15 -6.82 -13.04
N SER A 142 5.00 -7.02 -12.39
CA SER A 142 3.91 -6.04 -12.45
C SER A 142 4.30 -4.64 -11.94
N VAL A 143 5.41 -4.50 -11.21
CA VAL A 143 5.96 -3.22 -10.76
C VAL A 143 6.34 -2.31 -11.94
N PHE A 144 6.62 -2.85 -13.14
CA PHE A 144 6.87 -2.03 -14.34
C PHE A 144 5.65 -1.20 -14.78
N LYS A 145 4.47 -1.46 -14.21
CA LYS A 145 3.29 -0.57 -14.35
C LYS A 145 3.35 0.67 -13.47
N LEU A 146 4.36 0.82 -12.61
CA LEU A 146 4.49 1.97 -11.71
C LEU A 146 4.53 3.27 -12.52
N GLY A 147 3.57 4.16 -12.25
CA GLY A 147 3.46 5.49 -12.82
C GLY A 147 3.72 6.60 -11.79
N PRO A 148 3.57 7.87 -12.18
CA PRO A 148 3.89 9.02 -11.33
C PRO A 148 3.14 9.04 -9.99
N LEU A 149 1.85 8.68 -9.95
CA LEU A 149 1.08 8.59 -8.70
C LEU A 149 1.65 7.51 -7.77
N GLY A 150 1.94 6.32 -8.30
CA GLY A 150 2.53 5.23 -7.52
C GLY A 150 3.92 5.59 -6.99
N LEU A 151 4.75 6.26 -7.80
CA LEU A 151 6.06 6.76 -7.38
C LEU A 151 5.94 7.80 -6.26
N ALA A 152 4.96 8.70 -6.34
CA ALA A 152 4.71 9.69 -5.29
C ALA A 152 4.27 9.03 -3.98
N ILE A 153 3.36 8.05 -4.03
CA ILE A 153 2.95 7.26 -2.85
C ILE A 153 4.17 6.54 -2.23
N TRP A 154 4.96 5.85 -3.04
CA TRP A 154 6.17 5.17 -2.55
C TRP A 154 7.15 6.14 -1.88
N TYR A 155 7.41 7.31 -2.49
CA TYR A 155 8.30 8.30 -1.89
C TYR A 155 7.71 8.92 -0.61
N MET A 156 6.41 9.18 -0.55
CA MET A 156 5.76 9.65 0.67
C MET A 156 5.82 8.60 1.79
N ASP A 157 5.69 7.31 1.47
CA ASP A 157 5.85 6.23 2.46
C ASP A 157 7.33 6.17 2.93
N ASP A 158 8.25 5.81 2.07
CA ASP A 158 9.60 5.35 2.39
C ASP A 158 10.74 6.24 1.86
N GLY A 159 10.41 7.37 1.25
CA GLY A 159 11.42 8.30 0.74
C GLY A 159 11.96 9.26 1.78
N ALA A 160 13.19 9.71 1.59
CA ALA A 160 13.82 10.76 2.36
C ALA A 160 14.84 11.54 1.53
N MET A 161 14.96 12.85 1.81
CA MET A 161 16.07 13.65 1.28
C MET A 161 17.35 13.33 2.02
N HIS A 162 18.45 13.29 1.29
CA HIS A 162 19.80 13.22 1.82
C HIS A 162 20.60 14.40 1.32
N HIS A 163 20.59 15.48 2.10
CA HIS A 163 21.36 16.68 1.76
C HIS A 163 22.86 16.46 1.88
N PRO A 164 23.66 16.99 0.94
CA PRO A 164 23.28 17.63 -0.34
C PRO A 164 23.14 16.65 -1.52
N THR A 165 23.31 15.35 -1.32
CA THR A 165 23.75 14.37 -2.32
C THR A 165 22.65 13.60 -3.05
N GLY A 166 21.36 13.80 -2.73
CA GLY A 166 20.28 13.13 -3.46
C GLY A 166 19.12 12.68 -2.59
N LEU A 167 18.49 11.57 -2.95
CA LEU A 167 17.30 11.02 -2.30
C LEU A 167 17.51 9.54 -1.98
N TYR A 168 16.93 9.09 -0.88
CA TYR A 168 16.81 7.66 -0.57
C TYR A 168 15.38 7.16 -0.69
N LEU A 169 15.26 5.90 -1.11
CA LEU A 169 14.07 5.09 -0.97
C LEU A 169 14.43 3.90 -0.06
N SER A 170 13.74 3.76 1.07
CA SER A 170 13.99 2.71 2.05
C SER A 170 13.48 1.36 1.54
N THR A 171 14.31 0.65 0.80
CA THR A 171 14.00 -0.65 0.18
C THR A 171 14.62 -1.83 0.92
N ASN A 172 15.07 -1.60 2.14
CA ASN A 172 15.81 -2.56 2.98
C ASN A 172 15.02 -3.81 3.38
N GLY A 173 13.73 -3.88 3.08
CA GLY A 173 12.88 -5.08 3.24
C GLY A 173 12.89 -6.01 2.02
N PHE A 174 13.47 -5.60 0.90
CA PHE A 174 13.52 -6.38 -0.35
C PHE A 174 14.89 -7.01 -0.56
N ASN A 175 14.92 -8.16 -1.23
CA ASN A 175 16.14 -8.83 -1.65
C ASN A 175 16.86 -8.07 -2.79
N HIS A 176 18.10 -8.44 -3.07
CA HIS A 176 18.94 -7.78 -4.07
C HIS A 176 18.33 -7.81 -5.48
N GLU A 177 17.73 -8.91 -5.90
CA GLU A 177 17.07 -9.04 -7.20
C GLU A 177 15.89 -8.06 -7.33
N SER A 178 15.07 -7.95 -6.30
CA SER A 178 14.00 -6.95 -6.22
C SER A 178 14.54 -5.53 -6.33
N GLN A 179 15.68 -5.22 -5.71
CA GLN A 179 16.29 -3.90 -5.79
C GLN A 179 16.81 -3.59 -7.18
N LEU A 180 17.44 -4.55 -7.87
CA LEU A 180 17.85 -4.40 -9.28
C LEU A 180 16.64 -4.12 -10.18
N LYS A 181 15.52 -4.81 -9.94
CA LYS A 181 14.28 -4.58 -10.65
C LYS A 181 13.74 -3.15 -10.43
N LEU A 182 13.79 -2.64 -9.19
CA LEU A 182 13.38 -1.26 -8.89
C LEU A 182 14.28 -0.21 -9.54
N VAL A 183 15.59 -0.45 -9.61
CA VAL A 183 16.51 0.41 -10.39
C VAL A 183 16.10 0.45 -11.86
N ALA A 184 15.79 -0.70 -12.46
CA ALA A 184 15.32 -0.78 -13.84
C ALA A 184 13.98 -0.05 -14.04
N VAL A 185 13.03 -0.17 -13.11
CA VAL A 185 11.75 0.56 -13.14
C VAL A 185 11.96 2.07 -13.12
N LEU A 186 12.79 2.59 -12.20
CA LEU A 186 13.10 4.01 -12.12
C LEU A 186 13.71 4.53 -13.43
N LYS A 187 14.61 3.74 -14.02
CA LYS A 187 15.25 4.10 -15.29
C LYS A 187 14.26 4.06 -16.45
N ASN A 188 13.53 2.96 -16.60
CA ASN A 188 12.68 2.73 -17.78
C ASN A 188 11.44 3.64 -17.78
N ASN A 189 10.76 3.79 -16.63
CA ASN A 189 9.50 4.50 -16.57
C ASN A 189 9.67 6.01 -16.43
N PHE A 190 10.78 6.46 -15.79
CA PHE A 190 10.93 7.86 -15.40
C PHE A 190 12.26 8.48 -15.88
N ASN A 191 13.13 7.69 -16.49
CA ASN A 191 14.51 8.08 -16.82
C ASN A 191 15.28 8.63 -15.59
N ILE A 192 15.04 8.06 -14.41
CA ILE A 192 15.72 8.38 -13.14
C ILE A 192 16.86 7.39 -12.94
N THR A 193 18.04 7.90 -12.59
CA THR A 193 19.20 7.09 -12.25
C THR A 193 19.23 6.81 -10.75
N ALA A 194 19.25 5.53 -10.41
CA ALA A 194 19.35 5.08 -9.02
C ALA A 194 20.44 4.03 -8.85
N HIS A 195 21.05 4.01 -7.68
CA HIS A 195 22.08 3.05 -7.29
C HIS A 195 21.67 2.32 -6.02
N ILE A 196 22.13 1.08 -5.87
CA ILE A 196 21.96 0.31 -4.65
C ILE A 196 23.12 0.67 -3.71
N HIS A 197 22.79 1.25 -2.56
CA HIS A 197 23.75 1.56 -1.52
C HIS A 197 23.63 0.58 -0.35
N LYS A 198 24.75 0.12 0.17
CA LYS A 198 24.79 -0.67 1.40
C LYS A 198 24.59 0.24 2.61
N ASN A 199 23.63 -0.12 3.46
CA ASN A 199 23.40 0.51 4.76
C ASN A 199 23.48 -0.58 5.84
N LYS A 200 24.65 -0.76 6.45
CA LYS A 200 25.01 -1.90 7.31
C LYS A 200 24.84 -3.21 6.53
N ASP A 201 23.97 -4.11 7.01
CA ASP A 201 23.71 -5.41 6.40
C ASP A 201 22.55 -5.40 5.39
N LYS A 202 22.01 -4.22 5.07
CA LYS A 202 20.85 -4.02 4.21
C LYS A 202 21.19 -3.13 3.02
N GLU A 203 20.38 -3.22 2.00
CA GLU A 203 20.48 -2.40 0.80
C GLU A 203 19.33 -1.41 0.74
N ILE A 204 19.59 -0.21 0.23
CA ILE A 204 18.61 0.85 -0.02
C ILE A 204 18.88 1.46 -1.39
N LEU A 205 17.87 2.05 -2.00
CA LEU A 205 18.05 2.78 -3.25
C LEU A 205 18.42 4.23 -2.99
N PHE A 206 19.40 4.70 -3.73
CA PHE A 206 19.85 6.09 -3.76
C PHE A 206 19.62 6.67 -5.16
N ILE A 207 18.86 7.76 -5.25
CA ILE A 207 18.65 8.52 -6.48
C ILE A 207 19.68 9.65 -6.50
N VAL A 208 20.42 9.76 -7.60
CA VAL A 208 21.51 10.74 -7.74
C VAL A 208 20.98 12.18 -7.71
N GLN A 209 21.83 13.10 -7.26
CA GLN A 209 21.46 14.51 -7.09
C GLN A 209 20.99 15.15 -8.40
N GLU A 210 21.60 14.78 -9.52
CA GLU A 210 21.30 15.30 -10.85
C GLU A 210 19.85 15.01 -11.29
N ASP A 211 19.28 13.90 -10.83
CA ASP A 211 17.91 13.50 -11.13
C ASP A 211 16.89 13.96 -10.07
N ARG A 212 17.33 14.61 -8.97
CA ARG A 212 16.45 15.02 -7.87
C ARG A 212 15.31 15.93 -8.33
N ASP A 213 15.62 16.99 -9.08
CA ASP A 213 14.61 17.96 -9.50
C ASP A 213 13.63 17.34 -10.52
N LYS A 214 14.14 16.47 -11.40
CA LYS A 214 13.29 15.66 -12.29
C LYS A 214 12.34 14.77 -11.48
N PHE A 215 12.86 14.07 -10.47
CA PHE A 215 12.07 13.23 -9.58
C PHE A 215 10.98 14.05 -8.89
N PHE A 216 11.32 15.21 -8.30
CA PHE A 216 10.35 16.07 -7.64
C PHE A 216 9.29 16.62 -8.60
N ASN A 217 9.65 16.98 -9.82
CA ASN A 217 8.69 17.43 -10.82
C ASN A 217 7.67 16.35 -11.19
N ILE A 218 8.09 15.07 -11.19
CA ILE A 218 7.20 13.94 -11.45
C ILE A 218 6.23 13.71 -10.28
N VAL A 219 6.71 13.73 -9.02
CA VAL A 219 5.91 13.35 -7.86
C VAL A 219 5.09 14.47 -7.26
N ARG A 220 5.55 15.74 -7.37
CA ARG A 220 4.92 16.93 -6.75
C ARG A 220 3.42 17.07 -7.02
N PRO A 221 2.88 16.82 -8.24
CA PRO A 221 1.45 16.94 -8.50
C PRO A 221 0.56 16.01 -7.66
N TYR A 222 1.13 14.94 -7.11
CA TYR A 222 0.44 13.91 -6.35
C TYR A 222 0.74 13.96 -4.84
N PHE A 223 1.44 14.99 -4.38
CA PHE A 223 1.86 15.05 -2.98
C PHE A 223 0.74 15.51 -2.05
N CYS A 224 0.56 14.79 -0.96
CA CYS A 224 -0.25 15.25 0.17
C CYS A 224 0.39 16.48 0.83
N GLY A 225 -0.41 17.49 1.17
CA GLY A 225 0.10 18.73 1.76
C GLY A 225 0.93 18.52 3.02
N SER A 226 0.51 17.59 3.89
CA SER A 226 1.22 17.25 5.14
C SER A 226 2.58 16.54 4.93
N MET A 227 2.87 16.06 3.72
CA MET A 227 4.11 15.35 3.37
C MET A 227 5.12 16.22 2.62
N LYS A 228 4.81 17.50 2.34
CA LYS A 228 5.69 18.40 1.57
C LYS A 228 7.06 18.62 2.18
N TYR A 229 7.21 18.41 3.48
CA TYR A 229 8.51 18.45 4.15
C TYR A 229 9.52 17.44 3.53
N LYS A 230 9.05 16.35 2.90
CA LYS A 230 9.91 15.41 2.16
C LYS A 230 10.42 15.98 0.83
N LEU A 231 9.82 17.06 0.33
CA LEU A 231 10.30 17.82 -0.83
C LEU A 231 11.21 18.99 -0.45
N GLY A 232 11.40 19.24 0.87
CA GLY A 232 12.11 20.41 1.38
C GLY A 232 11.28 21.70 1.39
N GLU A 233 9.95 21.59 1.38
CA GLU A 233 8.97 22.70 1.36
C GLU A 233 8.28 22.85 2.71
#